data_a708b5f960150b4ae23b7c8cfb7888e9
#
_entry.id   a708b5f960150b4ae23b7c8cfb7888e9
#
_cell.length_a   1.000
_cell.length_b   1.000
_cell.length_c   1.000
_cell.angle_alpha   90.00
_cell.angle_beta   90.00
_cell.angle_gamma   90.00
#
_symmetry.space_group_name_H-M   'P 1'
#
loop_
_entity.id
_entity.type
_entity.pdbx_description
1 polymer ?
#
loop_
_entity_poly.entity_id
_entity_poly.type
_entity_poly.pdbx_seq_one_letter_code
_entity_poly.pdbx_strand_id
1 'polypeptide(L)'
;MSEIARRAFVTLLGGAALWPSAVLAQKSDGVRRVGIVMGFAENDEVWQAFLVTFRQALQDLGWTSGRNIRFDYRFTGESEERMRLMAEEIVGTAPDVILASTNSVVSAMLKVTRTIPIVFTWVSDPVRSGFVANLPHPGGKITGFHNFEPAIAGKWLAYLSQIAPGLRRVAVVHVPDIAPNVAFLRVIEAAAPQMGIAVSSAEIRNAADIERALSDFGQQGGGLIVTPSALTATRRDLIIDLAARFKLPAIYSFGFYSESGGLISYGINQLEQARPAASYVDQILRGTNPGDLPVQLPLKYELVINLKTAASLSLTVPNSLQLLADHVIE
;
A
#
# COMPACT_ATOMS: atom_id res chain seq x y z
N MET A 1 -87.32 -3.60 30.60
CA MET A 1 -86.34 -4.11 29.64
C MET A 1 -85.51 -2.93 29.18
N SER A 2 -84.59 -2.74 29.64
CA SER A 2 -83.35 -2.63 30.44
C SER A 2 -82.30 -1.87 29.61
N GLU A 3 -81.91 -0.78 30.22
CA GLU A 3 -80.90 0.22 29.72
C GLU A 3 -79.52 -0.30 29.57
N ILE A 4 -79.27 -1.63 29.50
CA ILE A 4 -77.95 -2.24 29.51
C ILE A 4 -77.33 -2.43 28.08
N ALA A 5 -78.19 -2.25 27.05
CA ALA A 5 -77.76 -2.52 25.66
C ALA A 5 -77.08 -1.33 24.89
N ARG A 6 -76.99 -0.13 25.49
CA ARG A 6 -76.48 1.09 24.82
C ARG A 6 -75.13 1.54 25.28
N ARG A 7 -74.51 0.90 26.27
CA ARG A 7 -73.15 1.27 26.76
C ARG A 7 -72.01 0.38 26.27
N ALA A 8 -72.25 -0.69 25.50
CA ALA A 8 -71.25 -1.61 25.01
C ALA A 8 -70.76 -1.31 23.60
N PHE A 9 -71.23 -0.24 22.90
CA PHE A 9 -70.93 0.02 21.53
C PHE A 9 -69.98 1.23 21.32
N VAL A 10 -69.47 1.90 22.35
CA VAL A 10 -68.67 3.11 22.26
C VAL A 10 -67.25 2.87 22.75
N THR A 11 -66.83 1.67 23.18
CA THR A 11 -65.52 1.38 23.72
C THR A 11 -64.59 0.51 22.78
N LEU A 12 -64.95 0.37 21.49
CA LEU A 12 -64.24 -0.46 20.56
C LEU A 12 -63.64 0.31 19.34
N LEU A 13 -63.56 1.64 19.41
CA LEU A 13 -63.05 2.49 18.34
C LEU A 13 -61.84 3.38 18.77
N GLY A 14 -61.14 3.02 19.85
CA GLY A 14 -60.03 3.82 20.40
C GLY A 14 -58.68 3.12 20.47
N GLY A 15 -58.48 1.98 19.77
CA GLY A 15 -57.29 1.15 19.92
C GLY A 15 -56.46 0.90 18.65
N ALA A 16 -56.59 1.76 17.64
CA ALA A 16 -55.81 1.58 16.41
C ALA A 16 -55.08 2.88 16.04
N ALA A 17 -53.91 3.15 16.58
CA ALA A 17 -52.88 4.01 15.95
C ALA A 17 -51.80 4.44 16.94
N LEU A 18 -50.98 3.53 17.41
CA LEU A 18 -49.60 3.84 17.81
C LEU A 18 -48.74 2.62 17.52
N TRP A 19 -48.67 2.20 16.24
CA TRP A 19 -47.48 1.54 15.78
C TRP A 19 -46.40 2.63 15.68
N PRO A 20 -45.28 2.50 16.41
CA PRO A 20 -44.14 3.32 16.09
C PRO A 20 -43.74 2.94 14.65
N SER A 21 -44.02 3.83 13.71
CA SER A 21 -43.34 3.82 12.43
C SER A 21 -41.86 3.88 12.79
N ALA A 22 -41.21 2.71 12.86
CA ALA A 22 -39.78 2.65 12.72
C ALA A 22 -39.51 3.31 11.36
N VAL A 23 -39.27 4.61 11.38
CA VAL A 23 -38.62 5.33 10.31
C VAL A 23 -37.26 4.67 10.24
N LEU A 24 -37.18 3.59 9.43
CA LEU A 24 -35.96 3.21 8.81
C LEU A 24 -35.46 4.51 8.17
N ALA A 25 -34.51 5.16 8.83
CA ALA A 25 -33.79 6.27 8.27
C ALA A 25 -33.23 5.75 6.96
N GLN A 26 -33.99 5.93 5.88
CA GLN A 26 -33.54 5.77 4.52
C GLN A 26 -32.39 6.76 4.41
N LYS A 27 -31.17 6.22 4.55
CA LYS A 27 -29.93 6.96 4.29
C LYS A 27 -30.18 7.58 2.94
N SER A 28 -30.34 8.90 2.91
CA SER A 28 -30.58 9.67 1.70
C SER A 28 -29.70 9.11 0.57
N ASP A 29 -30.26 8.89 -0.62
CA ASP A 29 -29.55 8.53 -1.86
C ASP A 29 -28.58 9.65 -2.28
N GLY A 30 -27.79 10.14 -1.33
CA GLY A 30 -26.74 11.14 -1.55
C GLY A 30 -25.57 10.50 -2.28
N VAL A 31 -24.98 11.26 -3.17
CA VAL A 31 -23.73 10.89 -3.84
C VAL A 31 -22.67 10.54 -2.79
N ARG A 32 -22.17 9.31 -2.79
CA ARG A 32 -21.12 8.85 -1.87
C ARG A 32 -19.80 9.52 -2.22
N ARG A 33 -19.02 9.85 -1.22
CA ARG A 33 -17.72 10.52 -1.39
C ARG A 33 -16.59 9.60 -0.96
N VAL A 34 -15.64 9.37 -1.86
CA VAL A 34 -14.42 8.61 -1.62
C VAL A 34 -13.24 9.55 -1.67
N GLY A 35 -12.55 9.70 -0.53
CA GLY A 35 -11.26 10.38 -0.48
C GLY A 35 -10.16 9.44 -0.94
N ILE A 36 -9.25 9.91 -1.78
CA ILE A 36 -8.11 9.13 -2.28
C ILE A 36 -6.83 9.89 -1.96
N VAL A 37 -5.98 9.33 -1.11
CA VAL A 37 -4.70 9.95 -0.70
C VAL A 37 -3.55 9.04 -1.09
N MET A 38 -2.77 9.48 -2.08
CA MET A 38 -1.68 8.72 -2.67
C MET A 38 -0.33 9.31 -2.31
N GLY A 39 0.60 8.47 -1.84
CA GLY A 39 1.96 8.86 -1.47
C GLY A 39 2.91 9.10 -2.66
N PHE A 40 2.38 9.39 -3.83
CA PHE A 40 3.11 9.48 -5.10
C PHE A 40 2.76 10.76 -5.86
N ALA A 41 3.49 11.02 -6.95
CA ALA A 41 3.16 12.12 -7.84
C ALA A 41 1.91 11.80 -8.68
N GLU A 42 1.13 12.83 -9.00
CA GLU A 42 -0.12 12.67 -9.77
C GLU A 42 0.11 12.05 -11.15
N ASN A 43 1.24 12.35 -11.78
CA ASN A 43 1.59 11.91 -13.13
C ASN A 43 2.37 10.58 -13.18
N ASP A 44 2.52 9.87 -12.07
CA ASP A 44 3.20 8.57 -12.05
C ASP A 44 2.32 7.49 -12.71
N GLU A 45 2.80 6.88 -13.79
CA GLU A 45 2.05 5.95 -14.64
C GLU A 45 1.60 4.69 -13.90
N VAL A 46 2.43 4.15 -13.00
CA VAL A 46 2.10 2.95 -12.22
C VAL A 46 0.86 3.20 -11.37
N TRP A 47 0.79 4.38 -10.76
CA TRP A 47 -0.30 4.75 -9.86
C TRP A 47 -1.54 5.18 -10.61
N GLN A 48 -1.39 5.80 -11.76
CA GLN A 48 -2.52 6.09 -12.64
C GLN A 48 -3.17 4.79 -13.12
N ALA A 49 -2.40 3.76 -13.51
CA ALA A 49 -2.93 2.44 -13.87
C ALA A 49 -3.71 1.78 -12.72
N PHE A 50 -3.18 1.87 -11.49
CA PHE A 50 -3.89 1.41 -10.29
C PHE A 50 -5.24 2.13 -10.12
N LEU A 51 -5.26 3.46 -10.19
CA LEU A 51 -6.48 4.26 -10.02
C LEU A 51 -7.50 4.02 -11.13
N VAL A 52 -7.06 3.79 -12.37
CA VAL A 52 -7.93 3.39 -13.48
C VAL A 52 -8.61 2.06 -13.16
N THR A 53 -7.83 1.04 -12.78
CA THR A 53 -8.33 -0.30 -12.43
C THR A 53 -9.28 -0.24 -11.22
N PHE A 54 -8.94 0.53 -10.19
CA PHE A 54 -9.77 0.73 -9.00
C PHE A 54 -11.14 1.36 -9.34
N ARG A 55 -11.14 2.44 -10.15
CA ARG A 55 -12.39 3.09 -10.58
C ARG A 55 -13.25 2.18 -11.45
N GLN A 56 -12.63 1.44 -12.38
CA GLN A 56 -13.34 0.47 -13.21
C GLN A 56 -13.99 -0.61 -12.36
N ALA A 57 -13.29 -1.13 -11.35
CA ALA A 57 -13.84 -2.13 -10.45
C ALA A 57 -15.03 -1.59 -9.63
N LEU A 58 -14.99 -0.33 -9.18
CA LEU A 58 -16.13 0.31 -8.54
C LEU A 58 -17.29 0.51 -9.51
N GLN A 59 -17.02 0.83 -10.78
CA GLN A 59 -18.05 0.93 -11.81
C GLN A 59 -18.73 -0.42 -12.06
N ASP A 60 -17.96 -1.50 -12.13
CA ASP A 60 -18.46 -2.88 -12.26
C ASP A 60 -19.37 -3.28 -11.08
N LEU A 61 -19.13 -2.69 -9.89
CA LEU A 61 -19.95 -2.85 -8.67
C LEU A 61 -21.16 -1.91 -8.60
N GLY A 62 -21.40 -1.10 -9.64
CA GLY A 62 -22.54 -0.19 -9.76
C GLY A 62 -22.30 1.25 -9.30
N TRP A 63 -21.03 1.63 -9.00
CA TRP A 63 -20.67 3.00 -8.62
C TRP A 63 -20.25 3.81 -9.83
N THR A 64 -21.12 4.72 -10.27
CA THR A 64 -20.88 5.57 -11.45
C THR A 64 -20.49 6.98 -11.02
N SER A 65 -19.28 7.42 -11.41
CA SER A 65 -18.77 8.77 -11.11
C SER A 65 -19.71 9.85 -11.61
N GLY A 66 -19.98 10.85 -10.76
CA GLY A 66 -20.92 11.95 -11.04
C GLY A 66 -22.40 11.60 -10.87
N ARG A 67 -22.76 10.31 -10.70
CA ARG A 67 -24.15 9.87 -10.48
C ARG A 67 -24.40 9.52 -9.00
N ASN A 68 -23.67 8.53 -8.47
CA ASN A 68 -23.85 8.03 -7.11
C ASN A 68 -22.55 7.93 -6.30
N ILE A 69 -21.39 8.25 -6.93
CA ILE A 69 -20.08 8.34 -6.27
C ILE A 69 -19.31 9.54 -6.80
N ARG A 70 -18.51 10.15 -5.91
CA ARG A 70 -17.56 11.21 -6.22
C ARG A 70 -16.21 10.87 -5.60
N PHE A 71 -15.13 11.18 -6.33
CA PHE A 71 -13.76 10.99 -5.89
C PHE A 71 -13.06 12.34 -5.65
N ASP A 72 -12.44 12.48 -4.48
CA ASP A 72 -11.59 13.62 -4.15
C ASP A 72 -10.15 13.12 -4.00
N TYR A 73 -9.24 13.59 -4.86
CA TYR A 73 -7.86 13.10 -4.93
C TYR A 73 -6.89 14.03 -4.21
N ARG A 74 -5.89 13.45 -3.53
CA ARG A 74 -4.71 14.15 -3.00
C ARG A 74 -3.47 13.32 -3.29
N PHE A 75 -2.47 13.95 -3.90
CA PHE A 75 -1.19 13.37 -4.22
C PHE A 75 -0.12 14.06 -3.38
N THR A 76 0.44 13.33 -2.42
CA THR A 76 1.31 13.94 -1.40
C THR A 76 2.77 13.99 -1.82
N GLY A 77 3.20 13.10 -2.70
CA GLY A 77 4.63 12.89 -2.93
C GLY A 77 5.33 12.43 -1.65
N GLU A 78 6.59 12.84 -1.48
CA GLU A 78 7.48 12.40 -0.40
C GLU A 78 7.50 13.33 0.83
N SER A 79 6.90 14.53 0.76
CA SER A 79 6.97 15.54 1.80
C SER A 79 6.02 15.24 2.97
N GLU A 80 6.54 15.10 4.19
CA GLU A 80 5.73 14.90 5.40
C GLU A 80 4.76 16.04 5.65
N GLU A 81 5.20 17.28 5.46
CA GLU A 81 4.35 18.45 5.64
C GLU A 81 3.18 18.43 4.63
N ARG A 82 3.48 18.08 3.38
CA ARG A 82 2.43 17.94 2.35
C ARG A 82 1.48 16.78 2.67
N MET A 83 1.99 15.64 3.19
CA MET A 83 1.14 14.54 3.66
C MET A 83 0.18 14.98 4.75
N ARG A 84 0.66 15.76 5.73
CA ARG A 84 -0.17 16.29 6.82
C ARG A 84 -1.25 17.23 6.28
N LEU A 85 -0.90 18.21 5.46
CA LEU A 85 -1.85 19.15 4.86
C LEU A 85 -2.91 18.44 4.01
N MET A 86 -2.51 17.51 3.16
CA MET A 86 -3.43 16.75 2.30
C MET A 86 -4.35 15.83 3.11
N ALA A 87 -3.86 15.29 4.24
CA ALA A 87 -4.68 14.49 5.15
C ALA A 87 -5.75 15.37 5.84
N GLU A 88 -5.41 16.57 6.28
CA GLU A 88 -6.36 17.53 6.87
C GLU A 88 -7.40 17.98 5.83
N GLU A 89 -6.96 18.33 4.62
CA GLU A 89 -7.85 18.73 3.53
C GLU A 89 -8.86 17.64 3.16
N ILE A 90 -8.41 16.38 2.99
CA ILE A 90 -9.31 15.30 2.60
C ILE A 90 -10.34 15.00 3.70
N VAL A 91 -9.93 15.04 4.96
CA VAL A 91 -10.85 14.90 6.10
C VAL A 91 -11.88 16.03 6.13
N GLY A 92 -11.48 17.27 5.82
CA GLY A 92 -12.35 18.43 5.71
C GLY A 92 -13.44 18.28 4.63
N THR A 93 -13.26 17.42 3.63
CA THR A 93 -14.30 17.11 2.63
C THR A 93 -15.38 16.16 3.15
N ALA A 94 -15.23 15.61 4.37
CA ALA A 94 -16.12 14.65 5.02
C ALA A 94 -16.44 13.42 4.12
N PRO A 95 -15.44 12.64 3.65
CA PRO A 95 -15.68 11.49 2.81
C PRO A 95 -16.34 10.35 3.61
N ASP A 96 -17.12 9.50 2.92
CA ASP A 96 -17.71 8.29 3.50
C ASP A 96 -16.64 7.20 3.76
N VAL A 97 -15.56 7.19 2.96
CA VAL A 97 -14.42 6.28 3.08
C VAL A 97 -13.18 6.91 2.45
N ILE A 98 -12.00 6.57 2.95
CA ILE A 98 -10.72 7.01 2.41
C ILE A 98 -9.93 5.80 1.92
N LEU A 99 -9.45 5.85 0.66
CA LEU A 99 -8.39 4.99 0.16
C LEU A 99 -7.05 5.69 0.40
N ALA A 100 -6.17 5.08 1.18
CA ALA A 100 -4.86 5.63 1.53
C ALA A 100 -3.73 4.68 1.12
N SER A 101 -2.70 5.18 0.45
CA SER A 101 -1.56 4.35 0.03
C SER A 101 -0.30 4.64 0.84
N THR A 102 0.50 3.62 1.12
CA THR A 102 1.78 3.64 1.84
C THR A 102 1.69 3.84 3.35
N ASN A 103 2.70 3.35 4.07
CA ASN A 103 2.77 3.49 5.52
C ASN A 103 2.79 4.97 5.98
N SER A 104 3.51 5.84 5.25
CA SER A 104 3.62 7.26 5.62
C SER A 104 2.29 7.99 5.53
N VAL A 105 1.53 7.78 4.44
CA VAL A 105 0.21 8.39 4.25
C VAL A 105 -0.79 7.87 5.27
N VAL A 106 -0.83 6.55 5.52
CA VAL A 106 -1.72 5.96 6.53
C VAL A 106 -1.40 6.50 7.92
N SER A 107 -0.10 6.64 8.25
CA SER A 107 0.33 7.26 9.52
C SER A 107 -0.16 8.71 9.64
N ALA A 108 -0.07 9.51 8.57
CA ALA A 108 -0.57 10.88 8.54
C ALA A 108 -2.11 10.92 8.71
N MET A 109 -2.84 10.05 8.01
CA MET A 109 -4.30 9.95 8.11
C MET A 109 -4.76 9.63 9.53
N LEU A 110 -4.10 8.67 10.20
CA LEU A 110 -4.44 8.26 11.57
C LEU A 110 -4.16 9.33 12.64
N LYS A 111 -3.36 10.35 12.32
CA LYS A 111 -3.15 11.53 13.18
C LYS A 111 -4.33 12.51 13.12
N VAL A 112 -5.06 12.56 11.98
CA VAL A 112 -6.11 13.56 11.74
C VAL A 112 -7.52 13.00 11.80
N THR A 113 -7.73 11.69 11.64
CA THR A 113 -9.05 11.06 11.78
C THR A 113 -8.98 9.70 12.45
N ARG A 114 -10.01 9.41 13.26
CA ARG A 114 -10.29 8.12 13.89
C ARG A 114 -11.70 7.62 13.60
N THR A 115 -12.49 8.39 12.87
CA THR A 115 -13.92 8.13 12.66
C THR A 115 -14.25 7.78 11.21
N ILE A 116 -13.53 8.36 10.25
CA ILE A 116 -13.73 8.07 8.83
C ILE A 116 -13.09 6.71 8.51
N PRO A 117 -13.82 5.79 7.86
CA PRO A 117 -13.28 4.52 7.38
C PRO A 117 -12.07 4.70 6.48
N ILE A 118 -11.03 3.88 6.67
CA ILE A 118 -9.83 3.89 5.84
C ILE A 118 -9.61 2.49 5.26
N VAL A 119 -9.45 2.40 3.95
CA VAL A 119 -8.91 1.24 3.24
C VAL A 119 -7.49 1.57 2.82
N PHE A 120 -6.52 0.85 3.35
CA PHE A 120 -5.13 1.07 2.95
C PHE A 120 -4.68 0.08 1.88
N THR A 121 -3.76 0.55 1.03
CA THR A 121 -3.03 -0.25 0.05
C THR A 121 -1.54 0.04 0.17
N TRP A 122 -0.69 -0.92 -0.27
CA TRP A 122 0.76 -0.76 -0.31
C TRP A 122 1.40 -0.47 1.04
N VAL A 123 0.81 -1.04 2.08
CA VAL A 123 1.29 -0.95 3.45
C VAL A 123 2.08 -2.21 3.78
N SER A 124 3.28 -2.05 4.28
CA SER A 124 4.08 -3.13 4.84
C SER A 124 3.85 -3.21 6.35
N ASP A 125 3.71 -4.44 6.86
CA ASP A 125 3.57 -4.76 8.29
C ASP A 125 2.64 -3.79 9.06
N PRO A 126 1.32 -3.80 8.77
CA PRO A 126 0.37 -2.86 9.38
C PRO A 126 0.20 -3.08 10.90
N VAL A 127 0.50 -4.28 11.41
CA VAL A 127 0.46 -4.59 12.84
C VAL A 127 1.64 -3.92 13.55
N ARG A 128 2.87 -4.10 13.06
CA ARG A 128 4.06 -3.44 13.60
C ARG A 128 3.98 -1.92 13.48
N SER A 129 3.34 -1.42 12.41
CA SER A 129 3.09 0.01 12.22
C SER A 129 2.03 0.57 13.19
N GLY A 130 1.35 -0.28 13.95
CA GLY A 130 0.29 0.13 14.88
C GLY A 130 -1.01 0.58 14.22
N PHE A 131 -1.22 0.23 12.95
CA PHE A 131 -2.42 0.61 12.21
C PHE A 131 -3.62 -0.28 12.54
N VAL A 132 -3.36 -1.57 12.74
CA VAL A 132 -4.36 -2.59 13.06
C VAL A 132 -3.90 -3.45 14.25
N ALA A 133 -4.85 -4.00 15.00
CA ALA A 133 -4.53 -4.88 16.13
C ALA A 133 -3.95 -6.23 15.67
N ASN A 134 -4.55 -6.82 14.64
CA ASN A 134 -4.10 -8.04 13.97
C ASN A 134 -4.69 -8.10 12.55
N LEU A 135 -4.24 -9.04 11.72
CA LEU A 135 -4.68 -9.12 10.33
C LEU A 135 -6.12 -9.69 10.17
N PRO A 136 -6.52 -10.77 10.89
CA PRO A 136 -7.89 -11.31 10.77
C PRO A 136 -8.97 -10.36 11.29
N HIS A 137 -8.69 -9.61 12.35
CA HIS A 137 -9.61 -8.69 13.00
C HIS A 137 -8.91 -7.35 13.24
N PRO A 138 -8.81 -6.49 12.21
CA PRO A 138 -8.05 -5.23 12.31
C PRO A 138 -8.56 -4.30 13.40
N GLY A 139 -9.86 -4.33 13.66
CA GLY A 139 -10.51 -3.48 14.64
C GLY A 139 -10.61 -2.02 14.20
N GLY A 140 -11.42 -1.22 14.92
CA GLY A 140 -11.54 0.21 14.64
C GLY A 140 -12.15 0.53 13.27
N LYS A 141 -11.62 1.57 12.62
CA LYS A 141 -12.13 2.12 11.35
C LYS A 141 -11.15 1.96 10.19
N ILE A 142 -10.23 0.99 10.28
CA ILE A 142 -9.18 0.81 9.27
C ILE A 142 -9.02 -0.66 8.91
N THR A 143 -8.85 -0.95 7.62
CA THR A 143 -8.51 -2.25 7.05
C THR A 143 -7.77 -2.06 5.73
N GLY A 144 -7.36 -3.12 5.04
CA GLY A 144 -6.75 -2.98 3.73
C GLY A 144 -5.88 -4.16 3.31
N PHE A 145 -4.80 -3.84 2.57
CA PHE A 145 -3.98 -4.79 1.84
C PHE A 145 -2.52 -4.67 2.23
N HIS A 146 -2.00 -5.75 2.76
CA HIS A 146 -0.63 -5.89 3.21
C HIS A 146 0.30 -6.24 2.04
N ASN A 147 1.51 -5.67 2.00
CA ASN A 147 2.51 -5.95 0.97
C ASN A 147 3.51 -7.02 1.42
N PHE A 148 4.27 -6.70 2.48
CA PHE A 148 5.48 -7.43 2.85
C PHE A 148 5.59 -7.63 4.35
N GLU A 149 5.83 -8.89 4.72
CA GLU A 149 6.32 -9.24 6.05
C GLU A 149 7.85 -9.10 6.11
N PRO A 150 8.45 -8.82 7.27
CA PRO A 150 9.90 -8.64 7.38
C PRO A 150 10.74 -9.80 6.84
N ALA A 151 10.24 -11.03 6.91
CA ALA A 151 10.93 -12.23 6.45
C ALA A 151 11.30 -12.22 4.96
N ILE A 152 10.58 -11.45 4.12
CA ILE A 152 10.88 -11.33 2.68
C ILE A 152 12.29 -10.76 2.42
N ALA A 153 12.81 -9.95 3.35
CA ALA A 153 14.11 -9.32 3.19
C ALA A 153 15.26 -10.34 3.08
N GLY A 154 15.10 -11.50 3.69
CA GLY A 154 16.01 -12.64 3.50
C GLY A 154 16.02 -13.16 2.05
N LYS A 155 14.86 -13.14 1.37
CA LYS A 155 14.78 -13.51 -0.06
C LYS A 155 15.45 -12.49 -0.94
N TRP A 156 15.31 -11.18 -0.65
CA TRP A 156 16.03 -10.14 -1.39
C TRP A 156 17.55 -10.36 -1.32
N LEU A 157 18.09 -10.58 -0.11
CA LEU A 157 19.51 -10.88 0.04
C LEU A 157 19.93 -12.14 -0.72
N ALA A 158 19.14 -13.21 -0.63
CA ALA A 158 19.44 -14.48 -1.31
C ALA A 158 19.45 -14.33 -2.85
N TYR A 159 18.45 -13.67 -3.44
CA TYR A 159 18.39 -13.45 -4.89
C TYR A 159 19.52 -12.53 -5.38
N LEU A 160 19.83 -11.46 -4.63
CA LEU A 160 20.93 -10.58 -4.95
C LEU A 160 22.26 -11.32 -4.95
N SER A 161 22.50 -12.21 -3.97
CA SER A 161 23.72 -13.03 -3.90
C SER A 161 23.82 -14.06 -5.01
N GLN A 162 22.68 -14.60 -5.47
CA GLN A 162 22.66 -15.57 -6.58
C GLN A 162 23.00 -14.88 -7.91
N ILE A 163 22.50 -13.67 -8.16
CA ILE A 163 22.74 -12.93 -9.40
C ILE A 163 24.14 -12.26 -9.40
N ALA A 164 24.71 -12.00 -8.23
CA ALA A 164 26.03 -11.42 -8.03
C ALA A 164 26.87 -12.26 -7.06
N PRO A 165 27.40 -13.43 -7.48
CA PRO A 165 28.03 -14.40 -6.57
C PRO A 165 29.33 -13.93 -5.92
N GLY A 166 29.94 -12.85 -6.43
CA GLY A 166 31.11 -12.21 -5.83
C GLY A 166 30.82 -11.17 -4.75
N LEU A 167 29.56 -11.01 -4.38
CA LEU A 167 29.12 -9.98 -3.44
C LEU A 167 29.71 -10.17 -2.05
N ARG A 168 30.35 -9.13 -1.50
CA ARG A 168 30.96 -9.12 -0.14
C ARG A 168 30.33 -8.08 0.77
N ARG A 169 29.58 -7.14 0.22
CA ARG A 169 28.94 -6.07 0.97
C ARG A 169 27.67 -5.59 0.29
N VAL A 170 26.68 -5.20 1.07
CA VAL A 170 25.42 -4.62 0.60
C VAL A 170 25.09 -3.36 1.38
N ALA A 171 24.53 -2.36 0.71
CA ALA A 171 23.84 -1.27 1.36
C ALA A 171 22.33 -1.52 1.32
N VAL A 172 21.69 -1.37 2.47
CA VAL A 172 20.23 -1.43 2.59
C VAL A 172 19.71 0.01 2.59
N VAL A 173 19.10 0.40 1.47
CA VAL A 173 18.47 1.71 1.30
C VAL A 173 17.10 1.70 1.97
N HIS A 174 16.94 2.49 3.03
CA HIS A 174 15.72 2.46 3.83
C HIS A 174 15.39 3.81 4.47
N VAL A 175 14.10 4.02 4.77
CA VAL A 175 13.61 5.18 5.52
C VAL A 175 13.54 4.80 7.01
N PRO A 176 14.33 5.42 7.90
CA PRO A 176 14.44 4.99 9.29
C PRO A 176 13.17 5.22 10.13
N ASP A 177 12.33 6.16 9.72
CA ASP A 177 11.08 6.50 10.40
C ASP A 177 9.90 5.57 10.04
N ILE A 178 10.12 4.61 9.13
CA ILE A 178 9.14 3.57 8.75
C ILE A 178 9.52 2.26 9.46
N ALA A 179 8.76 1.88 10.48
CA ALA A 179 9.05 0.70 11.31
C ALA A 179 9.27 -0.60 10.52
N PRO A 180 8.52 -0.95 9.47
CA PRO A 180 8.82 -2.09 8.61
C PRO A 180 10.18 -2.01 7.91
N ASN A 181 10.64 -0.82 7.49
CA ASN A 181 11.95 -0.65 6.84
C ASN A 181 13.10 -1.04 7.79
N VAL A 182 13.01 -0.62 9.05
CA VAL A 182 13.96 -1.02 10.09
C VAL A 182 13.91 -2.54 10.35
N ALA A 183 12.72 -3.15 10.28
CA ALA A 183 12.59 -4.58 10.43
C ALA A 183 13.20 -5.37 9.26
N PHE A 184 13.07 -4.90 8.02
CA PHE A 184 13.76 -5.48 6.86
C PHE A 184 15.28 -5.42 7.02
N LEU A 185 15.84 -4.25 7.43
CA LEU A 185 17.27 -4.10 7.71
C LEU A 185 17.75 -5.15 8.72
N ARG A 186 17.06 -5.30 9.85
CA ARG A 186 17.42 -6.28 10.89
C ARG A 186 17.44 -7.72 10.39
N VAL A 187 16.48 -8.10 9.53
CA VAL A 187 16.46 -9.45 8.92
C VAL A 187 17.66 -9.64 8.02
N ILE A 188 18.04 -8.64 7.23
CA ILE A 188 19.22 -8.70 6.35
C ILE A 188 20.49 -8.77 7.19
N GLU A 189 20.64 -7.94 8.22
CA GLU A 189 21.78 -7.95 9.14
C GLU A 189 21.98 -9.29 9.84
N ALA A 190 20.88 -9.97 10.19
CA ALA A 190 20.94 -11.29 10.81
C ALA A 190 21.33 -12.41 9.82
N ALA A 191 20.92 -12.31 8.56
CA ALA A 191 21.16 -13.33 7.53
C ALA A 191 22.53 -13.18 6.82
N ALA A 192 22.98 -11.98 6.59
CA ALA A 192 24.14 -11.66 5.77
C ALA A 192 25.48 -12.26 6.26
N PRO A 193 25.78 -12.37 7.58
CA PRO A 193 27.04 -12.97 8.04
C PRO A 193 27.21 -14.44 7.62
N GLN A 194 26.13 -15.22 7.53
CA GLN A 194 26.18 -16.62 7.08
C GLN A 194 26.55 -16.74 5.60
N MET A 195 26.37 -15.67 4.84
CA MET A 195 26.73 -15.57 3.41
C MET A 195 28.05 -14.85 3.19
N GLY A 196 28.77 -14.46 4.26
CA GLY A 196 30.01 -13.69 4.20
C GLY A 196 29.84 -12.26 3.65
N ILE A 197 28.65 -11.67 3.86
CA ILE A 197 28.29 -10.36 3.34
C ILE A 197 28.23 -9.35 4.49
N ALA A 198 28.96 -8.22 4.35
CA ALA A 198 28.86 -7.09 5.27
C ALA A 198 27.67 -6.20 4.88
N VAL A 199 26.90 -5.76 5.87
CA VAL A 199 25.72 -4.89 5.68
C VAL A 199 26.07 -3.47 6.11
N SER A 200 25.65 -2.51 5.30
CA SER A 200 25.69 -1.08 5.62
C SER A 200 24.26 -0.52 5.59
N SER A 201 23.87 0.22 6.62
CA SER A 201 22.62 0.97 6.62
C SER A 201 22.79 2.23 5.77
N ALA A 202 21.94 2.40 4.76
CA ALA A 202 21.85 3.60 3.93
C ALA A 202 20.51 4.32 4.25
N GLU A 203 20.53 5.12 5.31
CA GLU A 203 19.36 5.88 5.74
C GLU A 203 19.09 7.05 4.78
N ILE A 204 17.84 7.15 4.32
CA ILE A 204 17.39 8.20 3.41
C ILE A 204 16.11 8.85 3.94
N ARG A 205 16.01 10.18 3.80
CA ARG A 205 14.81 10.97 4.09
C ARG A 205 14.38 11.86 2.93
N ASN A 206 15.29 12.02 1.93
CA ASN A 206 15.06 12.87 0.75
C ASN A 206 16.02 12.45 -0.39
N ALA A 207 15.91 13.10 -1.55
CA ALA A 207 16.72 12.81 -2.71
C ALA A 207 18.24 13.04 -2.47
N ALA A 208 18.62 14.09 -1.72
CA ALA A 208 20.02 14.39 -1.42
C ALA A 208 20.65 13.29 -0.55
N ASP A 209 19.89 12.70 0.36
CA ASP A 209 20.35 11.55 1.15
C ASP A 209 20.61 10.33 0.24
N ILE A 210 19.74 10.09 -0.76
CA ILE A 210 19.93 9.01 -1.74
C ILE A 210 21.23 9.23 -2.50
N GLU A 211 21.45 10.43 -3.07
CA GLU A 211 22.66 10.75 -3.84
C GLU A 211 23.91 10.55 -2.99
N ARG A 212 23.92 11.09 -1.77
CA ARG A 212 25.07 10.96 -0.85
C ARG A 212 25.33 9.51 -0.49
N ALA A 213 24.32 8.81 0.05
CA ALA A 213 24.49 7.44 0.54
C ALA A 213 24.93 6.47 -0.57
N LEU A 214 24.34 6.57 -1.76
CA LEU A 214 24.70 5.70 -2.88
C LEU A 214 26.04 6.06 -3.51
N SER A 215 26.41 7.35 -3.55
CA SER A 215 27.73 7.79 -4.03
C SER A 215 28.85 7.33 -3.10
N ASP A 216 28.70 7.52 -1.79
CA ASP A 216 29.68 7.12 -0.78
C ASP A 216 29.87 5.59 -0.77
N PHE A 217 28.76 4.84 -0.83
CA PHE A 217 28.83 3.38 -0.88
C PHE A 217 29.39 2.88 -2.21
N GLY A 218 29.00 3.50 -3.33
CA GLY A 218 29.34 3.09 -4.69
C GLY A 218 30.83 3.17 -5.00
N GLN A 219 31.57 4.11 -4.39
CA GLN A 219 33.01 4.24 -4.56
C GLN A 219 33.80 2.97 -4.15
N GLN A 220 33.27 2.19 -3.25
CA GLN A 220 33.90 0.99 -2.71
C GLN A 220 33.34 -0.31 -3.35
N GLY A 221 32.29 -0.20 -4.18
CA GLY A 221 31.58 -1.33 -4.78
C GLY A 221 30.71 -2.08 -3.80
N GLY A 222 29.91 -3.02 -4.27
CA GLY A 222 28.99 -3.82 -3.48
C GLY A 222 27.66 -4.00 -4.21
N GLY A 223 26.57 -4.29 -3.47
CA GLY A 223 25.22 -4.37 -3.99
C GLY A 223 24.23 -3.54 -3.18
N LEU A 224 23.04 -3.34 -3.72
CA LEU A 224 21.98 -2.58 -3.09
C LEU A 224 20.76 -3.45 -2.83
N ILE A 225 20.13 -3.26 -1.67
CA ILE A 225 18.79 -3.76 -1.36
C ILE A 225 17.93 -2.54 -1.09
N VAL A 226 16.92 -2.30 -1.95
CA VAL A 226 16.06 -1.11 -1.85
C VAL A 226 14.74 -1.50 -1.22
N THR A 227 14.49 -1.03 0.00
CA THR A 227 13.27 -1.35 0.75
C THR A 227 12.07 -0.53 0.25
N PRO A 228 10.83 -1.02 0.41
CA PRO A 228 9.64 -0.34 -0.08
C PRO A 228 9.32 0.91 0.74
N SER A 229 9.19 2.05 0.08
CA SER A 229 8.68 3.30 0.65
C SER A 229 8.15 4.23 -0.46
N ALA A 230 7.36 5.24 -0.08
CA ALA A 230 6.95 6.28 -1.03
C ALA A 230 8.16 7.01 -1.64
N LEU A 231 9.17 7.31 -0.80
CA LEU A 231 10.38 8.00 -1.23
C LEU A 231 11.17 7.18 -2.26
N THR A 232 11.45 5.88 -1.97
CA THR A 232 12.21 5.04 -2.90
C THR A 232 11.46 4.81 -4.22
N ALA A 233 10.13 4.66 -4.17
CA ALA A 233 9.31 4.49 -5.37
C ALA A 233 9.23 5.77 -6.21
N THR A 234 9.05 6.94 -5.59
CA THR A 234 9.03 8.23 -6.31
C THR A 234 10.40 8.58 -6.91
N ARG A 235 11.49 8.18 -6.25
CA ARG A 235 12.87 8.43 -6.69
C ARG A 235 13.52 7.20 -7.34
N ARG A 236 12.69 6.28 -7.90
CA ARG A 236 13.20 5.05 -8.52
C ARG A 236 14.23 5.30 -9.61
N ASP A 237 13.98 6.29 -10.48
CA ASP A 237 14.90 6.59 -11.59
C ASP A 237 16.26 7.05 -11.07
N LEU A 238 16.29 7.95 -10.09
CA LEU A 238 17.53 8.39 -9.43
C LEU A 238 18.30 7.21 -8.82
N ILE A 239 17.60 6.29 -8.13
CA ILE A 239 18.25 5.12 -7.51
C ILE A 239 18.79 4.18 -8.57
N ILE A 240 18.06 3.93 -9.65
CA ILE A 240 18.46 3.08 -10.78
C ILE A 240 19.67 3.69 -11.48
N ASP A 241 19.66 4.99 -11.78
CA ASP A 241 20.76 5.70 -12.43
C ASP A 241 22.04 5.67 -11.59
N LEU A 242 21.94 5.88 -10.28
CA LEU A 242 23.08 5.77 -9.37
C LEU A 242 23.61 4.34 -9.28
N ALA A 243 22.73 3.34 -9.21
CA ALA A 243 23.11 1.93 -9.23
C ALA A 243 23.86 1.57 -10.54
N ALA A 244 23.37 2.02 -11.69
CA ALA A 244 24.02 1.84 -12.99
C ALA A 244 25.37 2.56 -13.07
N ARG A 245 25.43 3.83 -12.66
CA ARG A 245 26.63 4.66 -12.65
C ARG A 245 27.77 4.04 -11.85
N PHE A 246 27.46 3.50 -10.68
CA PHE A 246 28.44 2.88 -9.78
C PHE A 246 28.56 1.36 -10.00
N LYS A 247 27.89 0.79 -11.01
CA LYS A 247 27.86 -0.65 -11.32
C LYS A 247 27.50 -1.51 -10.11
N LEU A 248 26.49 -1.09 -9.36
CA LEU A 248 26.00 -1.79 -8.19
C LEU A 248 24.84 -2.74 -8.57
N PRO A 249 25.01 -4.07 -8.50
CA PRO A 249 23.90 -4.99 -8.55
C PRO A 249 22.85 -4.59 -7.50
N ALA A 250 21.60 -4.42 -7.92
CA ALA A 250 20.54 -3.94 -7.03
C ALA A 250 19.29 -4.80 -7.11
N ILE A 251 18.72 -5.15 -5.94
CA ILE A 251 17.40 -5.77 -5.85
C ILE A 251 16.38 -4.78 -5.28
N TYR A 252 15.21 -4.83 -5.86
CA TYR A 252 14.09 -3.93 -5.55
C TYR A 252 12.87 -4.67 -5.08
N SER A 253 11.99 -3.98 -4.37
CA SER A 253 10.79 -4.53 -3.78
C SER A 253 9.58 -4.65 -4.73
N PHE A 254 9.64 -4.06 -5.95
CA PHE A 254 8.52 -4.06 -6.89
C PHE A 254 8.97 -4.20 -8.34
N GLY A 255 8.15 -4.86 -9.18
CA GLY A 255 8.44 -5.14 -10.60
C GLY A 255 8.75 -3.92 -11.44
N PHE A 256 8.06 -2.81 -11.20
CA PHE A 256 8.24 -1.56 -11.96
C PHE A 256 9.69 -1.00 -11.90
N TYR A 257 10.48 -1.32 -10.87
CA TYR A 257 11.89 -0.94 -10.85
C TYR A 257 12.68 -1.68 -11.94
N SER A 258 12.44 -2.99 -12.10
CA SER A 258 13.11 -3.78 -13.15
C SER A 258 12.64 -3.36 -14.54
N GLU A 259 11.36 -3.00 -14.69
CA GLU A 259 10.79 -2.44 -15.93
C GLU A 259 11.41 -1.08 -16.27
N SER A 260 11.74 -0.25 -15.28
CA SER A 260 12.43 1.03 -15.44
C SER A 260 13.96 0.91 -15.59
N GLY A 261 14.52 -0.30 -15.70
CA GLY A 261 15.96 -0.53 -15.90
C GLY A 261 16.72 -1.04 -14.67
N GLY A 262 16.07 -1.32 -13.55
CA GLY A 262 16.65 -2.02 -12.41
C GLY A 262 17.02 -3.46 -12.73
N LEU A 263 17.99 -4.05 -12.01
CA LEU A 263 18.52 -5.39 -12.30
C LEU A 263 17.51 -6.51 -11.99
N ILE A 264 16.99 -6.53 -10.79
CA ILE A 264 16.13 -7.61 -10.30
C ILE A 264 15.14 -7.05 -9.27
N SER A 265 13.94 -7.54 -9.27
CA SER A 265 12.95 -7.23 -8.24
C SER A 265 12.24 -8.49 -7.75
N TYR A 266 11.86 -8.49 -6.47
CA TYR A 266 11.04 -9.53 -5.90
C TYR A 266 10.00 -8.93 -4.96
N GLY A 267 8.73 -9.01 -5.36
CA GLY A 267 7.63 -8.39 -4.62
C GLY A 267 6.26 -8.61 -5.22
N ILE A 268 5.28 -7.88 -4.71
CA ILE A 268 3.91 -7.97 -5.21
C ILE A 268 3.74 -7.23 -6.54
N ASN A 269 2.74 -7.65 -7.31
CA ASN A 269 2.17 -6.83 -8.36
C ASN A 269 1.14 -5.87 -7.74
N GLN A 270 1.43 -4.58 -7.80
CA GLN A 270 0.61 -3.55 -7.14
C GLN A 270 -0.80 -3.45 -7.72
N LEU A 271 -0.97 -3.73 -9.01
CA LEU A 271 -2.27 -3.66 -9.67
C LEU A 271 -3.25 -4.71 -9.14
N GLU A 272 -2.73 -5.83 -8.60
CA GLU A 272 -3.57 -6.88 -8.02
C GLU A 272 -4.37 -6.41 -6.79
N GLN A 273 -3.93 -5.35 -6.11
CA GLN A 273 -4.68 -4.79 -4.98
C GLN A 273 -5.84 -3.86 -5.40
N ALA A 274 -5.88 -3.39 -6.65
CA ALA A 274 -6.84 -2.38 -7.08
C ALA A 274 -8.30 -2.88 -7.03
N ARG A 275 -8.59 -4.05 -7.60
CA ARG A 275 -9.94 -4.64 -7.59
C ARG A 275 -10.41 -5.05 -6.19
N PRO A 276 -9.60 -5.75 -5.38
CA PRO A 276 -9.96 -6.04 -3.99
C PRO A 276 -10.17 -4.78 -3.14
N ALA A 277 -9.36 -3.72 -3.33
CA ALA A 277 -9.55 -2.45 -2.63
C ALA A 277 -10.90 -1.80 -3.00
N ALA A 278 -11.31 -1.86 -4.27
CA ALA A 278 -12.62 -1.40 -4.71
C ALA A 278 -13.76 -2.20 -4.05
N SER A 279 -13.61 -3.53 -3.91
CA SER A 279 -14.57 -4.38 -3.20
C SER A 279 -14.70 -4.00 -1.73
N TYR A 280 -13.60 -3.68 -1.04
CA TYR A 280 -13.65 -3.24 0.36
C TYR A 280 -14.31 -1.87 0.50
N VAL A 281 -13.99 -0.93 -0.42
CA VAL A 281 -14.67 0.37 -0.47
C VAL A 281 -16.17 0.20 -0.71
N ASP A 282 -16.60 -0.66 -1.64
CA ASP A 282 -18.01 -0.98 -1.90
C ASP A 282 -18.71 -1.48 -0.63
N GLN A 283 -18.14 -2.49 0.04
CA GLN A 283 -18.70 -3.05 1.26
C GLN A 283 -18.86 -2.00 2.36
N ILE A 284 -17.85 -1.13 2.54
CA ILE A 284 -17.89 -0.05 3.53
C ILE A 284 -18.97 1.00 3.17
N LEU A 285 -19.07 1.38 1.90
CA LEU A 285 -20.11 2.30 1.42
C LEU A 285 -21.53 1.74 1.60
N ARG A 286 -21.69 0.40 1.58
CA ARG A 286 -22.93 -0.31 1.89
C ARG A 286 -23.18 -0.53 3.38
N GLY A 287 -22.22 -0.16 4.25
CA GLY A 287 -22.40 -0.17 5.71
C GLY A 287 -21.61 -1.21 6.48
N THR A 288 -20.76 -2.01 5.82
CA THR A 288 -19.85 -2.93 6.51
C THR A 288 -18.83 -2.14 7.34
N ASN A 289 -18.61 -2.56 8.59
CA ASN A 289 -17.60 -1.92 9.42
C ASN A 289 -16.19 -2.38 8.98
N PRO A 290 -15.24 -1.44 8.74
CA PRO A 290 -13.87 -1.81 8.33
C PRO A 290 -13.18 -2.80 9.27
N GLY A 291 -13.44 -2.70 10.58
CA GLY A 291 -12.87 -3.59 11.59
C GLY A 291 -13.25 -5.07 11.46
N ASP A 292 -14.30 -5.37 10.69
CA ASP A 292 -14.80 -6.73 10.43
C ASP A 292 -14.24 -7.30 9.10
N LEU A 293 -13.55 -6.47 8.31
CA LEU A 293 -12.92 -6.87 7.06
C LEU A 293 -11.44 -7.22 7.32
N PRO A 294 -11.03 -8.49 7.15
CA PRO A 294 -9.65 -8.90 7.39
C PRO A 294 -8.66 -8.14 6.52
N VAL A 295 -7.48 -7.82 7.04
CA VAL A 295 -6.38 -7.35 6.20
C VAL A 295 -5.94 -8.47 5.28
N GLN A 296 -5.94 -8.23 3.98
CA GLN A 296 -5.56 -9.22 2.98
C GLN A 296 -4.05 -9.28 2.79
N LEU A 297 -3.53 -10.49 2.74
CA LEU A 297 -2.16 -10.80 2.35
C LEU A 297 -2.04 -10.90 0.83
N PRO A 298 -0.85 -10.65 0.25
CA PRO A 298 -0.64 -10.89 -1.18
C PRO A 298 -0.79 -12.38 -1.50
N LEU A 299 -1.37 -12.69 -2.65
CA LEU A 299 -1.54 -14.06 -3.11
C LEU A 299 -0.21 -14.67 -3.58
N LYS A 300 0.66 -13.85 -4.17
CA LYS A 300 1.99 -14.25 -4.64
C LYS A 300 2.97 -13.09 -4.61
N TYR A 301 4.25 -13.42 -4.71
CA TYR A 301 5.33 -12.50 -5.02
C TYR A 301 5.89 -12.87 -6.39
N GLU A 302 6.21 -11.85 -7.19
CA GLU A 302 6.74 -11.99 -8.54
C GLU A 302 8.24 -11.68 -8.53
N LEU A 303 9.00 -12.52 -9.22
CA LEU A 303 10.41 -12.33 -9.50
C LEU A 303 10.56 -11.78 -10.92
N VAL A 304 11.09 -10.58 -11.06
CA VAL A 304 11.35 -9.93 -12.36
C VAL A 304 12.83 -9.70 -12.52
N ILE A 305 13.40 -10.11 -13.66
CA ILE A 305 14.83 -9.99 -13.97
C ILE A 305 15.01 -9.22 -15.26
N ASN A 306 15.89 -8.21 -15.26
CA ASN A 306 16.26 -7.46 -16.46
C ASN A 306 17.64 -7.93 -16.97
N LEU A 307 17.63 -8.68 -18.08
CA LEU A 307 18.85 -9.22 -18.70
C LEU A 307 19.71 -8.14 -19.35
N LYS A 308 19.09 -7.06 -19.87
CA LYS A 308 19.86 -5.91 -20.40
C LYS A 308 20.71 -5.27 -19.31
N THR A 309 20.12 -5.06 -18.14
CA THR A 309 20.82 -4.50 -16.98
C THR A 309 21.86 -5.48 -16.44
N ALA A 310 21.56 -6.78 -16.39
CA ALA A 310 22.56 -7.79 -16.03
C ALA A 310 23.78 -7.75 -16.97
N ALA A 311 23.55 -7.70 -18.28
CA ALA A 311 24.61 -7.61 -19.28
C ALA A 311 25.46 -6.32 -19.11
N SER A 312 24.83 -5.16 -18.87
CA SER A 312 25.52 -3.89 -18.63
C SER A 312 26.41 -3.91 -17.38
N LEU A 313 26.02 -4.70 -16.38
CA LEU A 313 26.78 -4.94 -15.14
C LEU A 313 27.84 -6.09 -15.31
N SER A 314 27.94 -6.70 -16.50
CA SER A 314 28.75 -7.88 -16.75
C SER A 314 28.41 -9.07 -15.85
N LEU A 315 27.14 -9.24 -15.53
CA LEU A 315 26.62 -10.34 -14.74
C LEU A 315 25.99 -11.40 -15.63
N THR A 316 26.25 -12.66 -15.31
CA THR A 316 25.58 -13.81 -15.94
C THR A 316 24.49 -14.29 -15.01
N VAL A 317 23.25 -14.15 -15.43
CA VAL A 317 22.11 -14.62 -14.65
C VAL A 317 22.03 -16.15 -14.71
N PRO A 318 22.07 -16.86 -13.57
CA PRO A 318 21.98 -18.32 -13.56
C PRO A 318 20.66 -18.81 -14.21
N ASN A 319 20.72 -19.88 -15.01
CA ASN A 319 19.52 -20.47 -15.61
C ASN A 319 18.46 -20.85 -14.59
N SER A 320 18.88 -21.35 -13.42
CA SER A 320 17.97 -21.67 -12.32
C SER A 320 17.16 -20.46 -11.84
N LEU A 321 17.77 -19.26 -11.83
CA LEU A 321 17.11 -18.03 -11.43
C LEU A 321 16.18 -17.52 -12.55
N GLN A 322 16.58 -17.64 -13.82
CA GLN A 322 15.72 -17.30 -14.96
C GLN A 322 14.46 -18.18 -15.03
N LEU A 323 14.58 -19.48 -14.72
CA LEU A 323 13.44 -20.41 -14.68
C LEU A 323 12.49 -20.15 -13.52
N LEU A 324 12.96 -19.49 -12.46
CA LEU A 324 12.11 -19.08 -11.31
C LEU A 324 11.45 -17.71 -11.54
N ALA A 325 11.91 -16.94 -12.52
CA ALA A 325 11.37 -15.62 -12.79
C ALA A 325 9.96 -15.70 -13.40
N ASP A 326 9.05 -14.88 -12.87
CA ASP A 326 7.72 -14.68 -13.47
C ASP A 326 7.83 -13.86 -14.77
N HIS A 327 8.78 -12.90 -14.81
CA HIS A 327 9.04 -12.06 -15.98
C HIS A 327 10.53 -11.87 -16.19
N VAL A 328 10.96 -12.01 -17.44
CA VAL A 328 12.34 -11.75 -17.90
C VAL A 328 12.28 -10.65 -18.96
N ILE A 329 13.01 -9.55 -18.74
CA ILE A 329 13.11 -8.40 -19.65
C ILE A 329 14.38 -8.57 -20.49
N GLU A 330 14.19 -8.74 -21.81
CA GLU A 330 15.25 -8.94 -22.82
C GLU A 330 15.58 -7.66 -23.59
#